data_630c3c382ba700ac09ec9fff0791c730
#
_entry.id   630c3c382ba700ac09ec9fff0791c730
#
_cell.length_a   1.000
_cell.length_b   1.000
_cell.length_c   1.000
_cell.angle_alpha   90.00
_cell.angle_beta   90.00
_cell.angle_gamma   90.00
#
_symmetry.space_group_name_H-M   'P 1'
#
loop_
_entity.id
_entity.type
_entity.pdbx_description
1 polymer ?
#
loop_
_entity_poly.entity_id
_entity_poly.type
_entity_poly.pdbx_seq_one_letter_code
_entity_poly.pdbx_strand_id
1 'polypeptide(L)'
;QTIVKDANATAITVNASGDKSSLDLTGSAEAKSLNITGDAALTLKASDLTKLTTIDGSAATGDLTLGTLNAATVNVNTGSGDDTFTIAATAKVAVDAGAGDDTVTLGAVIAAGSHISLGAGNDTLLIGTGTIAASTSDATTIIDGGDGFDTVSAALINAANAAQFHNFEALDLTAAVSNLDVALMTNSTLEALTLSGNNGAATVSNVAAGVNLLVSGENSAATTINVKDAAIGTADAFSVAFNGTGDNSAHSANVVVNGIENLSVESAGMGSSIANTLTVTDGALQNLTITGDKALTLDFKSGTGAAEHGMTIDGSAATGALTIDTTNLITITDPAGLTVKTGSADDTITLNQKATVDAGAGDDTIIASAKGGTFTGGVGNDTFDVSLALAGNADPANALISTVTDFSAGDTLKMITAGNTFTEVTLTEAVHDLASALTLAATTENITVWFQYGGDTYIVANDGTGGFGAGDLAVKLTGTGYNFDGATLSNGELHL
;
A
#
# COMPACT_ATOMS: atom_id res chain seq x y z
N GLN A 1 -20.17 36.54 4.60
CA GLN A 1 -20.18 36.71 3.13
C GLN A 1 -20.74 38.08 2.81
N THR A 2 -19.99 38.91 2.09
CA THR A 2 -20.42 40.20 1.58
C THR A 2 -20.89 40.02 0.13
N ILE A 3 -22.09 40.57 -0.19
CA ILE A 3 -22.60 40.54 -1.56
C ILE A 3 -22.40 41.92 -2.16
N VAL A 4 -21.70 42.03 -3.28
CA VAL A 4 -21.49 43.25 -4.05
C VAL A 4 -22.19 43.11 -5.40
N LYS A 5 -23.07 44.07 -5.71
CA LYS A 5 -23.83 44.08 -6.96
C LYS A 5 -23.68 45.43 -7.64
N ASP A 6 -22.96 45.42 -8.76
CA ASP A 6 -22.93 46.57 -9.69
C ASP A 6 -23.09 46.05 -11.13
N ALA A 7 -24.32 46.16 -11.62
CA ALA A 7 -24.69 45.64 -12.94
C ALA A 7 -23.97 46.36 -14.10
N ASN A 8 -23.30 47.47 -13.86
CA ASN A 8 -22.64 48.27 -14.88
C ASN A 8 -21.11 48.26 -14.73
N ALA A 9 -20.59 47.67 -13.65
CA ALA A 9 -19.13 47.59 -13.44
C ALA A 9 -18.46 46.73 -14.54
N THR A 10 -17.53 47.32 -15.25
CA THR A 10 -16.70 46.59 -16.25
C THR A 10 -15.36 46.12 -15.69
N ALA A 11 -14.95 46.70 -14.55
CA ALA A 11 -13.79 46.30 -13.78
C ALA A 11 -14.11 46.37 -12.29
N ILE A 12 -13.60 45.35 -11.56
CA ILE A 12 -13.77 45.25 -10.11
C ILE A 12 -12.41 45.18 -9.47
N THR A 13 -12.21 45.93 -8.38
CA THR A 13 -11.03 45.79 -7.53
C THR A 13 -11.45 45.35 -6.12
N VAL A 14 -10.77 44.31 -5.62
CA VAL A 14 -10.96 43.79 -4.28
C VAL A 14 -9.66 43.91 -3.52
N ASN A 15 -9.71 44.55 -2.35
CA ASN A 15 -8.59 44.52 -1.41
C ASN A 15 -8.99 43.61 -0.24
N ALA A 16 -8.37 42.44 -0.15
CA ALA A 16 -8.57 41.49 0.93
C ALA A 16 -7.54 41.76 2.04
N SER A 17 -8.00 42.32 3.15
CA SER A 17 -7.13 42.64 4.29
C SER A 17 -7.79 42.29 5.62
N GLY A 18 -6.96 41.90 6.61
CA GLY A 18 -7.43 41.49 7.94
C GLY A 18 -7.74 40.00 8.00
N ASP A 19 -8.93 39.64 8.49
CA ASP A 19 -9.32 38.24 8.63
C ASP A 19 -9.80 37.65 7.29
N LYS A 20 -9.85 36.29 7.21
CA LYS A 20 -10.38 35.54 6.06
C LYS A 20 -11.76 36.08 5.64
N SER A 21 -11.90 36.37 4.37
CA SER A 21 -13.11 37.01 3.80
C SER A 21 -13.78 36.13 2.75
N SER A 22 -15.13 36.29 2.63
CA SER A 22 -15.89 35.67 1.56
C SER A 22 -16.72 36.72 0.84
N LEU A 23 -16.57 36.79 -0.48
CA LEU A 23 -17.20 37.79 -1.33
C LEU A 23 -18.00 37.14 -2.45
N ASP A 24 -19.24 37.57 -2.60
CA ASP A 24 -20.13 37.17 -3.70
C ASP A 24 -20.31 38.37 -4.67
N LEU A 25 -19.83 38.16 -5.90
CA LEU A 25 -19.91 39.13 -6.98
C LEU A 25 -21.07 38.86 -7.95
N THR A 26 -21.96 37.95 -7.63
CA THR A 26 -23.17 37.69 -8.45
C THR A 26 -23.96 38.96 -8.66
N GLY A 27 -24.29 39.28 -9.90
CA GLY A 27 -24.97 40.55 -10.26
C GLY A 27 -24.06 41.65 -10.78
N SER A 28 -22.75 41.38 -10.95
CA SER A 28 -21.79 42.26 -11.65
C SER A 28 -21.43 41.67 -13.03
N ALA A 29 -22.45 41.27 -13.80
CA ALA A 29 -22.28 40.44 -15.01
C ALA A 29 -21.52 41.14 -16.18
N GLU A 30 -21.40 42.49 -16.14
CA GLU A 30 -20.64 43.25 -17.15
C GLU A 30 -19.14 43.32 -16.88
N ALA A 31 -18.66 42.81 -15.71
CA ALA A 31 -17.25 42.85 -15.35
C ALA A 31 -16.42 42.01 -16.31
N LYS A 32 -15.36 42.60 -16.86
CA LYS A 32 -14.37 41.99 -17.76
C LYS A 32 -13.05 41.74 -17.07
N SER A 33 -12.74 42.51 -16.03
CA SER A 33 -11.53 42.36 -15.25
C SER A 33 -11.80 42.40 -13.76
N LEU A 34 -11.08 41.59 -13.01
CA LEU A 34 -11.06 41.53 -11.57
C LEU A 34 -9.61 41.70 -11.11
N ASN A 35 -9.33 42.72 -10.32
CA ASN A 35 -8.07 42.94 -9.68
C ASN A 35 -8.19 42.61 -8.19
N ILE A 36 -7.30 41.78 -7.65
CA ILE A 36 -7.28 41.35 -6.25
C ILE A 36 -5.94 41.73 -5.63
N THR A 37 -6.01 42.34 -4.44
CA THR A 37 -4.82 42.73 -3.67
C THR A 37 -5.04 42.43 -2.20
N GLY A 38 -3.99 42.45 -1.41
CA GLY A 38 -4.06 42.29 0.04
C GLY A 38 -3.52 40.96 0.54
N ASP A 39 -3.47 40.82 1.85
CA ASP A 39 -2.80 39.76 2.60
C ASP A 39 -3.75 38.75 3.28
N ALA A 40 -5.06 38.96 3.16
CA ALA A 40 -6.03 38.07 3.76
C ALA A 40 -6.54 37.03 2.77
N ALA A 41 -6.75 35.81 3.26
CA ALA A 41 -7.38 34.74 2.47
C ALA A 41 -8.78 35.18 1.99
N LEU A 42 -9.06 34.99 0.68
CA LEU A 42 -10.31 35.39 0.04
C LEU A 42 -10.99 34.21 -0.65
N THR A 43 -12.20 33.91 -0.24
CA THR A 43 -13.10 33.02 -1.00
C THR A 43 -14.01 33.84 -1.88
N LEU A 44 -13.91 33.68 -3.19
CA LEU A 44 -14.68 34.43 -4.18
C LEU A 44 -15.75 33.58 -4.82
N LYS A 45 -16.97 34.08 -4.90
CA LYS A 45 -18.05 33.49 -5.69
C LYS A 45 -18.30 34.37 -6.91
N ALA A 46 -17.76 33.94 -8.04
CA ALA A 46 -17.77 34.67 -9.31
C ALA A 46 -18.54 33.96 -10.45
N SER A 47 -19.37 32.97 -10.11
CA SER A 47 -20.04 32.09 -11.10
C SER A 47 -20.87 32.85 -12.16
N ASP A 48 -21.37 34.05 -11.85
CA ASP A 48 -22.22 34.82 -12.72
C ASP A 48 -21.48 35.94 -13.51
N LEU A 49 -20.14 36.04 -13.34
CA LEU A 49 -19.29 36.97 -14.09
C LEU A 49 -19.01 36.44 -15.50
N THR A 50 -20.02 36.28 -16.32
CA THR A 50 -19.95 35.61 -17.62
C THR A 50 -19.09 36.31 -18.68
N LYS A 51 -18.78 37.60 -18.44
CA LYS A 51 -17.92 38.41 -19.30
C LYS A 51 -16.48 38.60 -18.77
N LEU A 52 -16.17 38.00 -17.62
CA LEU A 52 -14.85 38.11 -17.01
C LEU A 52 -13.81 37.41 -17.88
N THR A 53 -12.82 38.13 -18.34
CA THR A 53 -11.72 37.61 -19.18
C THR A 53 -10.39 37.60 -18.46
N THR A 54 -10.23 38.41 -17.43
CA THR A 54 -8.95 38.58 -16.73
C THR A 54 -9.16 38.64 -15.23
N ILE A 55 -8.35 37.88 -14.50
CA ILE A 55 -8.15 37.99 -13.07
C ILE A 55 -6.68 38.34 -12.85
N ASP A 56 -6.42 39.44 -12.15
CA ASP A 56 -5.09 39.88 -11.77
C ASP A 56 -5.04 39.95 -10.23
N GLY A 57 -4.50 38.91 -9.63
CA GLY A 57 -4.19 38.76 -8.21
C GLY A 57 -2.70 38.85 -7.91
N SER A 58 -1.85 39.30 -8.88
CA SER A 58 -0.40 39.33 -8.72
C SER A 58 0.12 40.12 -7.50
N ALA A 59 -0.70 40.99 -6.95
CA ALA A 59 -0.43 41.72 -5.71
C ALA A 59 -1.13 41.17 -4.47
N ALA A 60 -1.82 40.06 -4.60
CA ALA A 60 -2.38 39.33 -3.46
C ALA A 60 -1.30 38.45 -2.82
N THR A 61 -1.29 38.39 -1.49
CA THR A 61 -0.37 37.52 -0.72
C THR A 61 -1.10 36.56 0.22
N GLY A 62 -2.43 36.61 0.22
CA GLY A 62 -3.27 35.65 0.95
C GLY A 62 -3.96 34.70 -0.02
N ASP A 63 -4.33 33.51 0.46
CA ASP A 63 -4.91 32.43 -0.32
C ASP A 63 -6.18 32.82 -1.05
N LEU A 64 -6.26 32.57 -2.35
CA LEU A 64 -7.41 32.84 -3.18
C LEU A 64 -8.19 31.56 -3.52
N THR A 65 -9.40 31.44 -3.05
CA THR A 65 -10.31 30.37 -3.48
C THR A 65 -11.31 30.97 -4.48
N LEU A 66 -11.07 30.79 -5.79
CA LEU A 66 -11.86 31.45 -6.83
C LEU A 66 -12.99 30.58 -7.38
N GLY A 67 -13.02 29.27 -7.00
CA GLY A 67 -14.01 28.31 -7.51
C GLY A 67 -13.87 28.06 -9.02
N THR A 68 -14.99 27.74 -9.68
CA THR A 68 -14.98 27.53 -11.13
C THR A 68 -15.10 28.87 -11.85
N LEU A 69 -14.07 29.22 -12.64
CA LEU A 69 -14.04 30.40 -13.47
C LEU A 69 -14.96 30.20 -14.68
N ASN A 70 -15.51 31.31 -15.20
CA ASN A 70 -16.36 31.18 -16.38
C ASN A 70 -15.55 30.89 -17.67
N ALA A 71 -16.26 30.43 -18.72
CA ALA A 71 -15.62 30.01 -19.97
C ALA A 71 -14.93 31.14 -20.77
N ALA A 72 -15.16 32.41 -20.42
CA ALA A 72 -14.53 33.57 -21.04
C ALA A 72 -13.21 33.97 -20.34
N THR A 73 -12.94 33.47 -19.12
CA THR A 73 -11.75 33.82 -18.36
C THR A 73 -10.54 33.09 -18.90
N VAL A 74 -9.64 33.82 -19.54
CA VAL A 74 -8.49 33.29 -20.26
C VAL A 74 -7.13 33.77 -19.73
N ASN A 75 -7.10 34.81 -18.91
CA ASN A 75 -5.91 35.29 -18.23
C ASN A 75 -6.15 35.25 -16.72
N VAL A 76 -5.32 34.53 -15.99
CA VAL A 76 -5.41 34.37 -14.54
C VAL A 76 -4.02 34.49 -13.94
N ASN A 77 -3.88 35.36 -12.95
CA ASN A 77 -2.72 35.45 -12.10
C ASN A 77 -3.23 35.54 -10.64
N THR A 78 -2.72 34.69 -9.73
CA THR A 78 -3.29 34.61 -8.38
C THR A 78 -2.37 35.10 -7.26
N GLY A 79 -1.05 35.15 -7.48
CA GLY A 79 -0.17 35.89 -6.55
C GLY A 79 0.74 35.00 -5.69
N SER A 80 0.64 35.07 -4.37
CA SER A 80 1.58 34.35 -3.50
C SER A 80 0.92 33.76 -2.25
N GLY A 81 -0.23 33.19 -2.36
CA GLY A 81 -0.90 32.39 -1.34
C GLY A 81 -1.20 31.02 -1.89
N ASP A 82 -1.69 30.10 -1.07
CA ASP A 82 -2.13 28.78 -1.52
C ASP A 82 -3.47 28.91 -2.26
N ASP A 83 -3.42 28.97 -3.59
CA ASP A 83 -4.53 29.37 -4.42
C ASP A 83 -5.27 28.16 -5.01
N THR A 84 -6.60 28.26 -5.12
CA THR A 84 -7.43 27.17 -5.65
C THR A 84 -8.46 27.67 -6.64
N PHE A 85 -8.45 27.12 -7.87
CA PHE A 85 -9.45 27.45 -8.88
C PHE A 85 -9.60 26.40 -9.97
N THR A 86 -10.74 26.47 -10.69
CA THR A 86 -11.04 25.60 -11.83
C THR A 86 -11.14 26.41 -13.11
N ILE A 87 -10.37 26.02 -14.14
CA ILE A 87 -10.40 26.63 -15.48
C ILE A 87 -11.53 26.01 -16.28
N ALA A 88 -12.52 26.81 -16.69
CA ALA A 88 -13.62 26.36 -17.55
C ALA A 88 -13.52 26.88 -18.99
N ALA A 89 -12.45 27.63 -19.32
CA ALA A 89 -12.25 28.17 -20.65
C ALA A 89 -11.90 27.07 -21.67
N THR A 90 -12.50 27.17 -22.87
CA THR A 90 -12.19 26.31 -24.02
C THR A 90 -11.28 26.99 -25.03
N ALA A 91 -10.88 28.21 -24.77
CA ALA A 91 -9.95 29.02 -25.56
C ALA A 91 -8.49 28.81 -25.10
N LYS A 92 -7.57 29.48 -25.77
CA LYS A 92 -6.19 29.58 -25.32
C LYS A 92 -6.15 30.33 -23.97
N VAL A 93 -5.49 29.77 -22.98
CA VAL A 93 -5.37 30.36 -21.64
C VAL A 93 -3.91 30.74 -21.34
N ALA A 94 -3.74 31.77 -20.51
CA ALA A 94 -2.50 32.14 -19.85
C ALA A 94 -2.79 32.19 -18.36
N VAL A 95 -2.16 31.29 -17.61
CA VAL A 95 -2.34 31.10 -16.17
C VAL A 95 -0.98 31.18 -15.50
N ASP A 96 -0.90 31.95 -14.44
CA ASP A 96 0.23 32.05 -13.53
C ASP A 96 -0.35 31.99 -12.10
N ALA A 97 -0.17 30.84 -11.43
CA ALA A 97 -0.68 30.65 -10.08
C ALA A 97 0.23 31.32 -9.04
N GLY A 98 1.53 31.38 -9.29
CA GLY A 98 2.41 32.28 -8.58
C GLY A 98 3.33 31.63 -7.57
N ALA A 99 3.10 31.82 -6.30
CA ALA A 99 3.88 31.20 -5.24
C ALA A 99 2.95 30.76 -4.10
N GLY A 100 3.23 29.66 -3.47
CA GLY A 100 2.37 28.96 -2.52
C GLY A 100 2.04 27.59 -3.05
N ASP A 101 1.40 26.75 -2.28
CA ASP A 101 1.00 25.41 -2.71
C ASP A 101 -0.37 25.48 -3.44
N ASP A 102 -0.31 25.62 -4.76
CA ASP A 102 -1.47 25.93 -5.58
C ASP A 102 -2.22 24.69 -6.09
N THR A 103 -3.53 24.79 -6.22
CA THR A 103 -4.37 23.73 -6.82
C THR A 103 -5.19 24.26 -8.00
N VAL A 104 -4.82 23.83 -9.19
CA VAL A 104 -5.50 24.20 -10.44
C VAL A 104 -6.21 23.00 -11.02
N THR A 105 -7.50 23.13 -11.35
CA THR A 105 -8.29 22.07 -11.97
C THR A 105 -8.67 22.43 -13.40
N LEU A 106 -8.47 21.51 -14.35
CA LEU A 106 -8.98 21.67 -15.72
C LEU A 106 -10.43 21.20 -15.80
N GLY A 107 -11.36 22.12 -15.82
CA GLY A 107 -12.82 21.87 -15.98
C GLY A 107 -13.29 21.83 -17.42
N ALA A 108 -12.46 22.23 -18.39
CA ALA A 108 -12.78 22.21 -19.81
C ALA A 108 -11.53 21.90 -20.65
N VAL A 109 -11.74 21.58 -21.93
CA VAL A 109 -10.66 21.37 -22.90
C VAL A 109 -10.01 22.72 -23.23
N ILE A 110 -8.76 22.93 -22.84
CA ILE A 110 -7.99 24.12 -23.21
C ILE A 110 -7.42 24.02 -24.62
N ALA A 111 -7.38 25.15 -25.34
CA ALA A 111 -6.88 25.17 -26.71
C ALA A 111 -5.35 25.06 -26.78
N ALA A 112 -4.86 24.61 -27.93
CA ALA A 112 -3.45 24.59 -28.27
C ALA A 112 -2.81 26.00 -28.16
N GLY A 113 -1.57 26.07 -27.72
CA GLY A 113 -0.85 27.31 -27.43
C GLY A 113 -1.19 27.93 -26.07
N SER A 114 -1.90 27.24 -25.20
CA SER A 114 -2.10 27.63 -23.83
C SER A 114 -0.81 27.60 -23.03
N HIS A 115 -0.71 28.47 -22.03
CA HIS A 115 0.41 28.50 -21.09
C HIS A 115 -0.15 28.45 -19.67
N ILE A 116 0.25 27.46 -18.90
CA ILE A 116 -0.08 27.33 -17.49
C ILE A 116 1.24 27.20 -16.73
N SER A 117 1.50 28.11 -15.84
CA SER A 117 2.57 28.07 -14.85
C SER A 117 1.92 27.93 -13.47
N LEU A 118 2.32 26.92 -12.70
CA LEU A 118 1.86 26.79 -11.32
C LEU A 118 2.73 27.64 -10.39
N GLY A 119 4.06 27.57 -10.55
CA GLY A 119 4.92 28.59 -9.99
C GLY A 119 5.94 28.09 -8.99
N ALA A 120 5.87 28.53 -7.75
CA ALA A 120 6.82 28.13 -6.71
C ALA A 120 6.05 27.63 -5.47
N GLY A 121 6.25 26.42 -5.11
CA GLY A 121 5.54 25.70 -4.05
C GLY A 121 5.36 24.24 -4.44
N ASN A 122 4.55 23.49 -3.72
CA ASN A 122 4.21 22.13 -4.11
C ASN A 122 2.82 22.14 -4.75
N ASP A 123 2.81 22.27 -6.05
CA ASP A 123 1.60 22.57 -6.79
C ASP A 123 0.87 21.32 -7.29
N THR A 124 -0.40 21.47 -7.56
CA THR A 124 -1.23 20.36 -8.04
C THR A 124 -2.09 20.76 -9.24
N LEU A 125 -1.92 20.06 -10.38
CA LEU A 125 -2.79 20.18 -11.54
C LEU A 125 -3.71 18.97 -11.66
N LEU A 126 -5.00 19.19 -11.41
CA LEU A 126 -6.02 18.14 -11.40
C LEU A 126 -6.82 18.07 -12.71
N ILE A 127 -7.26 16.86 -13.03
CA ILE A 127 -8.30 16.67 -14.03
C ILE A 127 -9.68 16.90 -13.39
N GLY A 128 -10.48 17.80 -14.01
CA GLY A 128 -11.92 17.87 -13.78
C GLY A 128 -12.66 17.13 -14.90
N THR A 129 -13.45 17.84 -15.67
CA THR A 129 -14.07 17.32 -16.90
C THR A 129 -13.27 17.73 -18.15
N GLY A 130 -12.19 18.48 -17.95
CA GLY A 130 -11.37 19.05 -19.00
C GLY A 130 -10.27 18.12 -19.48
N THR A 131 -9.71 18.45 -20.63
CA THR A 131 -8.52 17.82 -21.18
C THR A 131 -7.67 18.91 -21.87
N ILE A 132 -6.48 18.57 -22.32
CA ILE A 132 -5.67 19.42 -23.16
C ILE A 132 -5.93 19.06 -24.61
N ALA A 133 -6.25 20.05 -25.45
CA ALA A 133 -6.49 19.79 -26.86
C ALA A 133 -5.23 19.12 -27.47
N ALA A 134 -5.39 17.90 -27.91
CA ALA A 134 -4.32 17.13 -28.52
C ALA A 134 -3.88 17.82 -29.83
N SER A 135 -2.65 18.28 -29.88
CA SER A 135 -2.00 18.69 -31.10
C SER A 135 -0.62 18.06 -31.16
N THR A 136 -0.47 17.07 -32.01
CA THR A 136 0.81 16.36 -32.22
C THR A 136 1.93 17.25 -32.77
N SER A 137 1.63 18.50 -33.08
CA SER A 137 2.58 19.46 -33.65
C SER A 137 2.68 20.79 -32.89
N ASP A 138 1.99 20.92 -31.76
CA ASP A 138 1.97 22.18 -31.01
C ASP A 138 3.02 22.20 -29.89
N ALA A 139 4.23 22.63 -30.28
CA ALA A 139 5.31 22.92 -29.32
C ALA A 139 5.09 24.21 -28.52
N THR A 140 3.92 24.87 -28.66
CA THR A 140 3.64 26.16 -28.00
C THR A 140 2.75 26.05 -26.76
N THR A 141 2.15 24.89 -26.53
CA THR A 141 1.45 24.61 -25.26
C THR A 141 2.49 24.21 -24.23
N ILE A 142 2.54 24.94 -23.12
CA ILE A 142 3.43 24.66 -21.99
C ILE A 142 2.60 24.58 -20.73
N ILE A 143 2.81 23.53 -19.98
CA ILE A 143 2.21 23.31 -18.66
C ILE A 143 3.36 23.01 -17.73
N ASP A 144 3.63 23.97 -16.86
CA ASP A 144 4.84 24.04 -16.05
C ASP A 144 4.45 23.96 -14.55
N GLY A 145 4.94 22.93 -13.84
CA GLY A 145 4.84 22.84 -12.39
C GLY A 145 5.58 23.97 -11.73
N GLY A 146 6.85 24.13 -12.05
CA GLY A 146 7.67 25.23 -11.56
C GLY A 146 8.77 24.79 -10.60
N ASP A 147 8.93 25.55 -9.51
CA ASP A 147 9.88 25.25 -8.45
C ASP A 147 9.16 24.52 -7.30
N GLY A 148 9.53 23.29 -7.00
CA GLY A 148 8.95 22.55 -5.88
C GLY A 148 8.78 21.07 -6.13
N PHE A 149 7.81 20.47 -5.48
CA PHE A 149 7.39 19.10 -5.72
C PHE A 149 5.97 19.09 -6.28
N ASP A 150 5.86 19.06 -7.60
CA ASP A 150 4.61 19.31 -8.30
C ASP A 150 3.94 18.06 -8.78
N THR A 151 2.63 18.02 -8.62
CA THR A 151 1.79 16.86 -8.95
C THR A 151 0.86 17.18 -10.12
N VAL A 152 0.84 16.31 -11.12
CA VAL A 152 -0.12 16.39 -12.22
C VAL A 152 -0.98 15.14 -12.32
N SER A 153 -2.29 15.29 -12.58
CA SER A 153 -3.17 14.16 -12.85
C SER A 153 -2.74 13.44 -14.13
N ALA A 154 -2.35 12.19 -14.00
CA ALA A 154 -1.91 11.36 -15.11
C ALA A 154 -2.96 11.23 -16.24
N ALA A 155 -4.24 11.37 -15.90
CA ALA A 155 -5.32 11.34 -16.87
C ALA A 155 -5.34 12.54 -17.84
N LEU A 156 -4.60 13.62 -17.56
CA LEU A 156 -4.37 14.73 -18.49
C LEU A 156 -3.35 14.40 -19.57
N ILE A 157 -2.55 13.37 -19.38
CA ILE A 157 -1.35 13.06 -20.16
C ILE A 157 -1.61 11.90 -21.14
N ASN A 158 -1.12 12.04 -22.34
CA ASN A 158 -1.12 11.00 -23.36
C ASN A 158 0.12 11.13 -24.26
N ALA A 159 0.33 10.18 -25.15
CA ALA A 159 1.52 10.16 -26.00
C ALA A 159 1.69 11.41 -26.91
N ALA A 160 0.62 12.16 -27.20
CA ALA A 160 0.68 13.32 -28.05
C ALA A 160 1.05 14.61 -27.30
N ASN A 161 0.81 14.65 -25.97
CA ASN A 161 1.01 15.88 -25.19
C ASN A 161 2.02 15.73 -24.02
N ALA A 162 2.54 14.55 -23.77
CA ALA A 162 3.41 14.29 -22.62
C ALA A 162 4.63 15.24 -22.54
N ALA A 163 5.22 15.62 -23.68
CA ALA A 163 6.34 16.56 -23.72
C ALA A 163 5.96 18.04 -23.44
N GLN A 164 4.68 18.35 -23.28
CA GLN A 164 4.19 19.68 -22.91
C GLN A 164 4.21 19.94 -21.40
N PHE A 165 4.35 18.87 -20.61
CA PHE A 165 4.42 18.92 -19.15
C PHE A 165 5.88 19.06 -18.72
N HIS A 166 6.17 20.15 -18.01
CA HIS A 166 7.49 20.54 -17.55
C HIS A 166 7.52 20.57 -16.04
N ASN A 167 8.64 20.17 -15.43
CA ASN A 167 8.90 20.33 -14.01
C ASN A 167 7.80 19.75 -13.13
N PHE A 168 7.41 18.48 -13.37
CA PHE A 168 6.55 17.71 -12.49
C PHE A 168 7.32 16.55 -11.91
N GLU A 169 7.22 16.35 -10.59
CA GLU A 169 7.87 15.28 -9.82
C GLU A 169 6.89 14.15 -9.50
N ALA A 170 5.58 14.41 -9.50
CA ALA A 170 4.59 13.40 -9.17
C ALA A 170 3.44 13.28 -10.18
N LEU A 171 2.99 12.04 -10.36
CA LEU A 171 1.78 11.71 -11.12
C LEU A 171 0.66 11.25 -10.19
N ASP A 172 -0.46 11.95 -10.18
CA ASP A 172 -1.69 11.50 -9.53
C ASP A 172 -2.43 10.48 -10.42
N LEU A 173 -2.54 9.25 -9.92
CA LEU A 173 -3.19 8.12 -10.59
C LEU A 173 -4.64 7.91 -10.12
N THR A 174 -5.22 8.83 -9.38
CA THR A 174 -6.58 8.72 -8.82
C THR A 174 -7.64 8.59 -9.93
N ALA A 175 -7.46 9.26 -11.04
CA ALA A 175 -8.31 9.05 -12.22
C ALA A 175 -7.82 7.86 -13.06
N ALA A 176 -8.74 7.17 -13.76
CA ALA A 176 -8.40 6.05 -14.63
C ALA A 176 -7.42 6.45 -15.72
N VAL A 177 -6.34 5.69 -15.87
CA VAL A 177 -5.29 5.94 -16.87
C VAL A 177 -5.03 4.66 -17.65
N SER A 178 -5.18 4.73 -18.98
CA SER A 178 -4.89 3.59 -19.85
C SER A 178 -3.50 3.72 -20.46
N ASN A 179 -2.53 2.99 -19.93
CA ASN A 179 -1.20 2.80 -20.51
C ASN A 179 -0.43 4.09 -20.82
N LEU A 180 -0.11 4.87 -19.76
CA LEU A 180 0.77 6.03 -19.88
C LEU A 180 2.24 5.57 -19.88
N ASP A 181 2.96 5.95 -20.94
CA ASP A 181 4.41 5.81 -21.00
C ASP A 181 5.08 7.06 -20.47
N VAL A 182 5.63 6.99 -19.24
CA VAL A 182 6.24 8.16 -18.59
C VAL A 182 7.57 8.56 -19.20
N ALA A 183 8.22 7.72 -20.00
CA ALA A 183 9.42 8.09 -20.74
C ALA A 183 9.16 9.20 -21.79
N LEU A 184 7.89 9.44 -22.15
CA LEU A 184 7.49 10.52 -23.04
C LEU A 184 7.42 11.89 -22.34
N MET A 185 7.43 11.94 -21.02
CA MET A 185 7.49 13.17 -20.21
C MET A 185 8.95 13.69 -20.14
N THR A 186 9.48 14.07 -21.26
CA THR A 186 10.93 14.39 -21.39
C THR A 186 11.36 15.69 -20.69
N ASN A 187 10.40 16.50 -20.25
CA ASN A 187 10.62 17.79 -19.58
C ASN A 187 10.26 17.75 -18.08
N SER A 188 9.97 16.56 -17.54
CA SER A 188 9.69 16.33 -16.13
C SER A 188 10.57 15.21 -15.60
N THR A 189 10.89 15.24 -14.31
CA THR A 189 11.66 14.17 -13.63
C THR A 189 10.82 13.60 -12.52
N LEU A 190 10.16 12.48 -12.78
CA LEU A 190 9.26 11.87 -11.82
C LEU A 190 10.03 11.22 -10.65
N GLU A 191 9.56 11.48 -9.45
CA GLU A 191 10.04 10.92 -8.18
C GLU A 191 8.94 10.11 -7.48
N ALA A 192 7.65 10.39 -7.77
CA ALA A 192 6.53 9.71 -7.16
C ALA A 192 5.35 9.45 -8.11
N LEU A 193 4.62 8.39 -7.81
CA LEU A 193 3.25 8.14 -8.23
C LEU A 193 2.35 8.28 -7.00
N THR A 194 1.17 8.87 -7.12
CA THR A 194 0.28 9.08 -5.97
C THR A 194 -1.09 8.45 -6.18
N LEU A 195 -1.66 7.90 -5.12
CA LEU A 195 -3.03 7.39 -5.05
C LEU A 195 -3.73 8.06 -3.86
N SER A 196 -4.48 9.12 -4.12
CA SER A 196 -5.09 9.97 -3.08
C SER A 196 -6.57 9.69 -2.82
N GLY A 197 -7.18 8.74 -3.51
CA GLY A 197 -8.60 8.42 -3.33
C GLY A 197 -9.05 7.24 -4.17
N ASN A 198 -10.34 6.99 -4.24
CA ASN A 198 -10.95 5.87 -4.95
C ASN A 198 -10.64 5.97 -6.45
N ASN A 199 -9.65 5.22 -6.88
CA ASN A 199 -9.09 5.31 -8.22
C ASN A 199 -9.87 4.47 -9.26
N GLY A 200 -9.76 4.89 -10.52
CA GLY A 200 -9.94 4.00 -11.66
C GLY A 200 -8.71 3.10 -11.87
N ALA A 201 -8.84 2.06 -12.70
CA ALA A 201 -7.67 1.26 -13.07
C ALA A 201 -6.63 2.13 -13.81
N ALA A 202 -5.37 2.04 -13.40
CA ALA A 202 -4.27 2.78 -14.01
C ALA A 202 -3.18 1.83 -14.49
N THR A 203 -2.55 2.18 -15.62
CA THR A 203 -1.35 1.49 -16.11
C THR A 203 -0.31 2.52 -16.49
N VAL A 204 0.87 2.41 -15.88
CA VAL A 204 2.02 3.29 -16.10
C VAL A 204 3.22 2.44 -16.50
N SER A 205 3.92 2.85 -17.55
CA SER A 205 5.05 2.11 -18.12
C SER A 205 6.32 2.95 -18.14
N ASN A 206 7.47 2.27 -18.18
CA ASN A 206 8.80 2.88 -18.18
C ASN A 206 9.08 3.75 -16.95
N VAL A 207 8.52 3.38 -15.81
CA VAL A 207 8.75 4.06 -14.54
C VAL A 207 10.22 3.89 -14.13
N ALA A 208 10.92 4.98 -13.87
CA ALA A 208 12.32 4.93 -13.52
C ALA A 208 12.54 4.25 -12.15
N ALA A 209 13.69 3.61 -11.99
CA ALA A 209 14.08 3.09 -10.68
C ALA A 209 14.16 4.26 -9.66
N GLY A 210 13.66 4.02 -8.45
CA GLY A 210 13.61 5.02 -7.38
C GLY A 210 12.33 5.85 -7.32
N VAL A 211 11.45 5.77 -8.32
CA VAL A 211 10.10 6.34 -8.23
C VAL A 211 9.26 5.50 -7.25
N ASN A 212 8.62 6.17 -6.30
CA ASN A 212 7.82 5.55 -5.24
C ASN A 212 6.32 5.64 -5.53
N LEU A 213 5.53 4.71 -4.98
CA LEU A 213 4.08 4.85 -4.92
C LEU A 213 3.67 5.36 -3.54
N LEU A 214 3.07 6.54 -3.48
CA LEU A 214 2.53 7.14 -2.26
C LEU A 214 1.01 6.92 -2.20
N VAL A 215 0.54 6.28 -1.14
CA VAL A 215 -0.88 5.94 -0.96
C VAL A 215 -1.45 6.74 0.21
N SER A 216 -2.41 7.62 -0.07
CA SER A 216 -3.09 8.46 0.91
C SER A 216 -4.61 8.35 0.85
N GLY A 217 -5.15 7.29 0.23
CA GLY A 217 -6.59 7.04 0.13
C GLY A 217 -6.95 5.56 -0.02
N GLU A 218 -8.23 5.27 -0.13
CA GLU A 218 -8.73 3.91 -0.39
C GLU A 218 -8.77 3.63 -1.88
N ASN A 219 -7.96 2.68 -2.36
CA ASN A 219 -7.80 2.37 -3.78
C ASN A 219 -7.98 0.87 -4.03
N SER A 220 -9.17 0.48 -4.51
CA SER A 220 -9.52 -0.92 -4.78
C SER A 220 -9.22 -1.35 -6.22
N ALA A 221 -9.18 -0.42 -7.17
CA ALA A 221 -8.86 -0.72 -8.56
C ALA A 221 -7.37 -1.05 -8.72
N ALA A 222 -7.05 -1.94 -9.68
CA ALA A 222 -5.68 -2.34 -9.91
C ALA A 222 -4.86 -1.20 -10.54
N THR A 223 -3.74 -0.88 -9.93
CA THR A 223 -2.72 0.02 -10.47
C THR A 223 -1.54 -0.81 -10.96
N THR A 224 -1.33 -0.83 -12.28
CA THR A 224 -0.22 -1.56 -12.91
C THR A 224 0.96 -0.63 -13.12
N ILE A 225 2.10 -0.99 -12.58
CA ILE A 225 3.33 -0.22 -12.65
C ILE A 225 4.41 -1.11 -13.29
N ASN A 226 4.84 -0.72 -14.49
CA ASN A 226 5.92 -1.40 -15.18
C ASN A 226 7.19 -0.56 -15.02
N VAL A 227 8.07 -1.01 -14.15
CA VAL A 227 9.38 -0.39 -13.94
C VAL A 227 10.25 -0.61 -15.17
N LYS A 228 11.00 0.41 -15.55
CA LYS A 228 11.86 0.37 -16.73
C LYS A 228 12.93 -0.71 -16.56
N ASP A 229 13.08 -1.53 -17.60
CA ASP A 229 14.09 -2.59 -17.69
C ASP A 229 13.95 -3.73 -16.65
N ALA A 230 12.91 -3.76 -15.82
CA ALA A 230 12.68 -4.77 -14.78
C ALA A 230 12.65 -6.23 -15.31
N ALA A 231 12.25 -6.43 -16.56
CA ALA A 231 12.23 -7.77 -17.17
C ALA A 231 13.63 -8.35 -17.48
N ILE A 232 14.69 -7.55 -17.36
CA ILE A 232 16.07 -7.93 -17.71
C ILE A 232 17.00 -7.89 -16.49
N GLY A 233 16.57 -7.29 -15.40
CA GLY A 233 17.29 -7.22 -14.13
C GLY A 233 17.18 -8.49 -13.30
N THR A 234 17.90 -8.52 -12.19
CA THR A 234 17.83 -9.56 -11.15
C THR A 234 17.83 -8.94 -9.75
N ALA A 235 17.69 -7.62 -9.66
CA ALA A 235 17.70 -6.85 -8.42
C ALA A 235 16.85 -5.57 -8.53
N ASP A 236 15.80 -5.61 -9.35
CA ASP A 236 14.92 -4.46 -9.55
C ASP A 236 14.08 -4.22 -8.31
N ALA A 237 13.90 -2.93 -7.99
CA ALA A 237 13.27 -2.52 -6.75
C ALA A 237 12.13 -1.53 -7.01
N PHE A 238 11.10 -1.64 -6.17
CA PHE A 238 10.01 -0.67 -6.10
C PHE A 238 9.61 -0.43 -4.65
N SER A 239 9.00 0.73 -4.36
CA SER A 239 8.52 1.04 -3.02
C SER A 239 7.09 1.55 -3.01
N VAL A 240 6.36 1.17 -1.97
CA VAL A 240 5.00 1.63 -1.66
C VAL A 240 5.02 2.21 -0.26
N ALA A 241 4.56 3.44 -0.10
CA ALA A 241 4.44 4.08 1.20
C ALA A 241 2.99 4.52 1.46
N PHE A 242 2.44 4.10 2.57
CA PHE A 242 1.20 4.61 3.13
C PHE A 242 1.56 5.77 4.06
N ASN A 243 1.26 7.00 3.63
CA ASN A 243 1.68 8.19 4.36
C ASN A 243 0.57 9.22 4.50
N GLY A 244 -0.67 8.79 4.65
CA GLY A 244 -1.83 9.68 4.76
C GLY A 244 -1.58 10.88 5.66
N THR A 245 -1.36 12.03 5.05
CA THR A 245 -1.19 13.30 5.76
C THR A 245 -2.55 13.92 6.00
N GLY A 246 -2.98 13.97 7.24
CA GLY A 246 -4.12 14.80 7.67
C GLY A 246 -5.44 14.10 7.88
N ASP A 247 -5.56 12.80 7.69
CA ASP A 247 -6.74 12.04 8.09
C ASP A 247 -6.39 10.84 8.99
N ASN A 248 -7.38 10.32 9.70
CA ASN A 248 -7.26 9.13 10.54
C ASN A 248 -7.84 7.89 9.84
N SER A 249 -7.89 7.90 8.50
CA SER A 249 -8.47 6.83 7.71
C SER A 249 -7.45 5.75 7.39
N ALA A 250 -7.91 4.52 7.26
CA ALA A 250 -7.14 3.44 6.67
C ALA A 250 -6.98 3.67 5.16
N HIS A 251 -5.82 3.31 4.63
CA HIS A 251 -5.54 3.41 3.20
C HIS A 251 -5.39 2.03 2.58
N SER A 252 -5.73 1.91 1.32
CA SER A 252 -5.60 0.65 0.60
C SER A 252 -5.03 0.85 -0.81
N ALA A 253 -4.27 -0.13 -1.27
CA ALA A 253 -3.81 -0.19 -2.65
C ALA A 253 -3.84 -1.62 -3.21
N ASN A 254 -4.20 -1.75 -4.48
CA ASN A 254 -4.10 -2.98 -5.24
C ASN A 254 -3.07 -2.74 -6.35
N VAL A 255 -1.86 -3.27 -6.16
CA VAL A 255 -0.70 -2.96 -6.98
C VAL A 255 -0.26 -4.17 -7.78
N VAL A 256 -0.10 -3.98 -9.08
CA VAL A 256 0.53 -4.94 -9.99
C VAL A 256 1.88 -4.36 -10.39
N VAL A 257 2.97 -4.93 -9.88
CA VAL A 257 4.33 -4.59 -10.27
C VAL A 257 4.91 -5.79 -11.00
N ASN A 258 5.44 -5.60 -12.20
CA ASN A 258 5.89 -6.72 -12.99
C ASN A 258 7.42 -6.78 -13.06
N GLY A 259 8.01 -7.90 -12.64
CA GLY A 259 9.43 -8.16 -12.75
C GLY A 259 10.29 -7.51 -11.67
N ILE A 260 9.72 -7.26 -10.48
CA ILE A 260 10.42 -6.66 -9.34
C ILE A 260 10.83 -7.75 -8.36
N GLU A 261 12.12 -7.89 -8.10
CA GLU A 261 12.64 -8.84 -7.10
C GLU A 261 12.55 -8.27 -5.68
N ASN A 262 12.60 -6.95 -5.52
CA ASN A 262 12.66 -6.29 -4.21
C ASN A 262 11.54 -5.26 -4.07
N LEU A 263 10.60 -5.52 -3.18
CA LEU A 263 9.52 -4.59 -2.84
C LEU A 263 9.70 -4.08 -1.41
N SER A 264 9.66 -2.77 -1.22
CA SER A 264 9.62 -2.14 0.10
C SER A 264 8.24 -1.59 0.36
N VAL A 265 7.73 -1.80 1.57
CA VAL A 265 6.44 -1.27 2.02
C VAL A 265 6.63 -0.54 3.34
N GLU A 266 6.20 0.71 3.39
CA GLU A 266 6.12 1.47 4.64
C GLU A 266 4.65 1.68 5.02
N SER A 267 4.24 1.19 6.20
CA SER A 267 2.89 1.40 6.74
C SER A 267 2.95 2.47 7.81
N ALA A 268 2.65 3.70 7.41
CA ALA A 268 2.64 4.87 8.27
C ALA A 268 1.30 5.63 8.16
N GLY A 269 1.18 6.76 8.79
CA GLY A 269 0.00 7.62 8.75
C GLY A 269 -0.31 8.27 10.09
N MET A 270 -1.27 9.19 10.12
CA MET A 270 -1.69 9.89 11.35
C MET A 270 -2.86 9.13 12.00
N GLY A 271 -2.77 8.88 13.30
CA GLY A 271 -3.83 8.20 14.08
C GLY A 271 -3.38 6.87 14.67
N SER A 272 -3.97 6.49 15.80
CA SER A 272 -3.56 5.30 16.56
C SER A 272 -4.24 4.00 16.12
N SER A 273 -5.27 4.07 15.28
CA SER A 273 -6.11 2.91 14.90
C SER A 273 -6.13 2.68 13.39
N ILE A 274 -5.13 3.18 12.67
CA ILE A 274 -5.05 2.98 11.21
C ILE A 274 -4.57 1.56 10.93
N ALA A 275 -5.28 0.86 10.03
CA ALA A 275 -4.89 -0.42 9.46
C ALA A 275 -4.87 -0.28 7.93
N ASN A 276 -3.69 -0.20 7.34
CA ASN A 276 -3.52 -0.12 5.91
C ASN A 276 -3.67 -1.50 5.24
N THR A 277 -4.04 -1.52 3.98
CA THR A 277 -4.17 -2.78 3.22
C THR A 277 -3.42 -2.68 1.90
N LEU A 278 -2.54 -3.63 1.65
CA LEU A 278 -1.84 -3.77 0.38
C LEU A 278 -2.13 -5.12 -0.27
N THR A 279 -2.63 -5.08 -1.48
CA THR A 279 -2.74 -6.27 -2.33
C THR A 279 -1.65 -6.20 -3.40
N VAL A 280 -0.81 -7.23 -3.49
CA VAL A 280 0.34 -7.28 -4.40
C VAL A 280 0.16 -8.36 -5.46
N THR A 281 0.58 -8.04 -6.69
CA THR A 281 0.77 -9.02 -7.77
C THR A 281 2.13 -8.77 -8.42
N ASP A 282 3.03 -9.75 -8.33
CA ASP A 282 4.33 -9.73 -9.01
C ASP A 282 4.89 -11.16 -9.14
N GLY A 283 5.17 -11.60 -10.36
CA GLY A 283 5.69 -12.95 -10.64
C GLY A 283 7.20 -13.12 -10.39
N ALA A 284 7.94 -12.07 -10.06
CA ALA A 284 9.39 -12.11 -9.84
C ALA A 284 9.80 -11.86 -8.38
N LEU A 285 8.85 -11.50 -7.52
CA LEU A 285 9.10 -11.05 -6.14
C LEU A 285 9.87 -12.12 -5.34
N GLN A 286 11.01 -11.70 -4.76
CA GLN A 286 11.88 -12.52 -3.92
C GLN A 286 12.04 -11.92 -2.52
N ASN A 287 12.11 -10.60 -2.42
CA ASN A 287 12.29 -9.91 -1.15
C ASN A 287 11.21 -8.85 -0.96
N LEU A 288 10.50 -8.95 0.14
CA LEU A 288 9.55 -7.94 0.59
C LEU A 288 10.01 -7.44 1.96
N THR A 289 10.29 -6.15 2.07
CA THR A 289 10.63 -5.49 3.34
C THR A 289 9.46 -4.63 3.80
N ILE A 290 9.06 -4.78 5.06
CA ILE A 290 7.95 -4.04 5.66
C ILE A 290 8.46 -3.22 6.84
N THR A 291 8.08 -1.94 6.89
CA THR A 291 8.41 -1.02 7.97
C THR A 291 7.19 -0.20 8.36
N GLY A 292 7.31 0.57 9.44
CA GLY A 292 6.28 1.51 9.87
C GLY A 292 5.59 1.12 11.17
N ASP A 293 4.79 2.06 11.67
CA ASP A 293 4.17 1.99 13.00
C ASP A 293 2.65 1.73 12.94
N LYS A 294 2.09 1.57 11.74
CA LYS A 294 0.66 1.30 11.55
C LYS A 294 0.44 -0.14 11.12
N ALA A 295 -0.69 -0.67 11.53
CA ALA A 295 -1.08 -2.01 11.13
C ALA A 295 -1.14 -2.14 9.61
N LEU A 296 -0.70 -3.28 9.08
CA LEU A 296 -0.76 -3.60 7.66
C LEU A 296 -1.36 -4.97 7.43
N THR A 297 -2.40 -5.02 6.61
CA THR A 297 -2.87 -6.28 6.01
C THR A 297 -2.22 -6.41 4.64
N LEU A 298 -1.50 -7.51 4.44
CA LEU A 298 -0.79 -7.83 3.20
C LEU A 298 -1.40 -9.07 2.56
N ASP A 299 -2.02 -8.88 1.40
CA ASP A 299 -2.60 -9.91 0.58
C ASP A 299 -1.79 -10.11 -0.71
N PHE A 300 -1.61 -11.35 -1.12
CA PHE A 300 -1.02 -11.68 -2.41
C PHE A 300 -2.07 -12.18 -3.39
N LYS A 301 -1.98 -11.75 -4.65
CA LYS A 301 -2.79 -12.34 -5.72
C LYS A 301 -2.12 -13.60 -6.27
N SER A 302 -2.94 -14.47 -6.83
CA SER A 302 -2.45 -15.69 -7.49
C SER A 302 -1.40 -15.37 -8.56
N GLY A 303 -0.28 -16.08 -8.49
CA GLY A 303 0.86 -15.87 -9.38
C GLY A 303 1.96 -14.94 -8.82
N THR A 304 1.81 -14.45 -7.58
CA THR A 304 2.85 -13.64 -6.91
C THR A 304 3.97 -14.54 -6.36
N GLY A 305 5.21 -14.09 -6.53
CA GLY A 305 6.44 -14.77 -6.12
C GLY A 305 7.13 -15.51 -7.26
N ALA A 306 8.44 -15.72 -7.11
CA ALA A 306 9.27 -16.45 -8.08
C ALA A 306 9.42 -17.91 -7.66
N ALA A 307 8.85 -18.85 -8.42
CA ALA A 307 8.83 -20.28 -8.05
C ALA A 307 10.23 -20.90 -7.86
N GLU A 308 11.19 -20.46 -8.65
CA GLU A 308 12.56 -21.02 -8.68
C GLU A 308 13.55 -20.28 -7.77
N HIS A 309 13.07 -19.34 -6.95
CA HIS A 309 13.86 -18.56 -6.00
C HIS A 309 13.21 -18.60 -4.63
N GLY A 310 14.01 -18.59 -3.57
CA GLY A 310 13.52 -18.41 -2.22
C GLY A 310 12.84 -17.03 -2.08
N MET A 311 11.83 -16.95 -1.21
CA MET A 311 11.17 -15.69 -0.92
C MET A 311 11.33 -15.33 0.55
N THR A 312 11.67 -14.06 0.80
CA THR A 312 11.74 -13.48 2.14
C THR A 312 10.71 -12.36 2.28
N ILE A 313 9.91 -12.45 3.31
CA ILE A 313 9.05 -11.35 3.80
C ILE A 313 9.65 -10.92 5.13
N ASP A 314 10.24 -9.74 5.17
CA ASP A 314 10.94 -9.20 6.34
C ASP A 314 10.22 -7.96 6.88
N GLY A 315 9.39 -8.16 7.90
CA GLY A 315 8.71 -7.14 8.68
C GLY A 315 9.36 -6.89 10.05
N SER A 316 10.58 -7.37 10.29
CA SER A 316 11.24 -7.28 11.61
C SER A 316 11.45 -5.86 12.12
N ALA A 317 11.42 -4.88 11.24
CA ALA A 317 11.49 -3.46 11.57
C ALA A 317 10.11 -2.78 11.73
N ALA A 318 9.01 -3.49 11.48
CA ALA A 318 7.67 -2.96 11.69
C ALA A 318 7.34 -2.94 13.20
N THR A 319 6.66 -1.89 13.63
CA THR A 319 6.15 -1.77 15.00
C THR A 319 4.62 -1.75 15.05
N GLY A 320 3.96 -1.72 13.90
CA GLY A 320 2.52 -1.93 13.76
C GLY A 320 2.20 -3.39 13.46
N ALA A 321 1.02 -3.85 13.88
CA ALA A 321 0.58 -5.22 13.69
C ALA A 321 0.51 -5.62 12.21
N LEU A 322 1.08 -6.77 11.88
CA LEU A 322 1.10 -7.32 10.52
C LEU A 322 0.11 -8.48 10.39
N THR A 323 -0.74 -8.42 9.38
CA THR A 323 -1.55 -9.57 8.95
C THR A 323 -1.05 -10.00 7.58
N ILE A 324 -0.36 -11.14 7.51
CA ILE A 324 0.27 -11.64 6.29
C ILE A 324 -0.42 -12.92 5.85
N ASP A 325 -1.11 -12.87 4.70
CA ASP A 325 -1.77 -14.04 4.12
C ASP A 325 -1.04 -14.49 2.84
N THR A 326 -0.36 -15.64 2.93
CA THR A 326 0.39 -16.22 1.81
C THR A 326 -0.41 -17.24 1.01
N THR A 327 -1.72 -17.40 1.25
CA THR A 327 -2.53 -18.46 0.63
C THR A 327 -2.54 -18.43 -0.90
N ASN A 328 -2.36 -17.27 -1.49
CA ASN A 328 -2.31 -17.06 -2.94
C ASN A 328 -0.89 -16.97 -3.52
N LEU A 329 0.17 -17.05 -2.71
CA LEU A 329 1.53 -17.11 -3.23
C LEU A 329 1.73 -18.35 -4.10
N ILE A 330 2.56 -18.20 -5.13
CA ILE A 330 3.02 -19.34 -5.91
C ILE A 330 3.79 -20.32 -5.02
N THR A 331 3.70 -21.61 -5.32
CA THR A 331 4.51 -22.60 -4.60
C THR A 331 5.97 -22.43 -4.97
N ILE A 332 6.81 -22.11 -3.99
CA ILE A 332 8.25 -21.95 -4.13
C ILE A 332 8.88 -23.37 -4.17
N THR A 333 9.63 -23.64 -5.21
CA THR A 333 10.32 -24.92 -5.43
C THR A 333 11.81 -24.87 -5.06
N ASP A 334 12.33 -23.67 -4.87
CA ASP A 334 13.72 -23.45 -4.42
C ASP A 334 13.92 -24.03 -3.01
N PRO A 335 15.07 -24.67 -2.72
CA PRO A 335 15.39 -25.21 -1.41
C PRO A 335 15.43 -24.15 -0.28
N ALA A 336 15.67 -22.89 -0.59
CA ALA A 336 15.61 -21.80 0.40
C ALA A 336 14.19 -21.58 0.92
N GLY A 337 13.16 -21.87 0.09
CA GLY A 337 11.75 -21.82 0.49
C GLY A 337 11.23 -20.41 0.82
N LEU A 338 10.20 -20.38 1.68
CA LEU A 338 9.61 -19.15 2.18
C LEU A 338 10.14 -18.85 3.59
N THR A 339 10.61 -17.62 3.78
CA THR A 339 10.97 -17.07 5.10
C THR A 339 10.06 -15.88 5.40
N VAL A 340 9.46 -15.85 6.59
CA VAL A 340 8.65 -14.74 7.06
C VAL A 340 9.18 -14.28 8.42
N LYS A 341 9.41 -13.00 8.55
CA LYS A 341 9.73 -12.35 9.82
C LYS A 341 8.74 -11.23 10.08
N THR A 342 8.28 -11.12 11.30
CA THR A 342 7.42 -9.99 11.72
C THR A 342 8.06 -9.24 12.88
N GLY A 343 7.37 -8.23 13.41
CA GLY A 343 8.00 -7.19 14.20
C GLY A 343 7.76 -7.26 15.70
N SER A 344 7.16 -6.19 16.25
CA SER A 344 7.01 -6.06 17.70
C SER A 344 5.56 -5.85 18.17
N ALA A 345 4.60 -6.12 17.35
CA ALA A 345 3.17 -6.06 17.67
C ALA A 345 2.55 -7.45 17.50
N ASP A 346 1.33 -7.62 17.95
CA ASP A 346 0.59 -8.87 17.79
C ASP A 346 0.31 -9.15 16.32
N ASP A 347 1.04 -10.10 15.74
CA ASP A 347 1.05 -10.38 14.30
C ASP A 347 0.24 -11.65 13.96
N THR A 348 -0.28 -11.72 12.75
CA THR A 348 -0.99 -12.90 12.23
C THR A 348 -0.40 -13.33 10.90
N ILE A 349 0.11 -14.57 10.83
CA ILE A 349 0.77 -15.13 9.66
C ILE A 349 0.03 -16.39 9.21
N THR A 350 -0.54 -16.37 8.00
CA THR A 350 -1.19 -17.52 7.38
C THR A 350 -0.36 -18.05 6.21
N LEU A 351 0.00 -19.34 6.27
CA LEU A 351 0.94 -19.96 5.34
C LEU A 351 0.24 -20.90 4.34
N ASN A 352 0.66 -20.86 3.07
CA ASN A 352 0.21 -21.81 2.05
C ASN A 352 1.19 -22.95 1.77
N GLN A 353 2.42 -22.84 2.28
CA GLN A 353 3.50 -23.79 2.02
C GLN A 353 4.42 -23.89 3.22
N LYS A 354 5.39 -24.83 3.16
CA LYS A 354 6.43 -24.93 4.18
C LYS A 354 7.22 -23.63 4.26
N ALA A 355 7.38 -23.11 5.48
CA ALA A 355 8.06 -21.85 5.73
C ALA A 355 8.92 -21.91 6.99
N THR A 356 9.87 -20.97 7.05
CA THR A 356 10.54 -20.60 8.30
C THR A 356 9.95 -19.26 8.75
N VAL A 357 9.44 -19.22 9.98
CA VAL A 357 8.79 -18.04 10.56
C VAL A 357 9.51 -17.64 11.83
N ASP A 358 9.71 -16.32 11.99
CA ASP A 358 10.16 -15.66 13.22
C ASP A 358 9.18 -14.49 13.46
N ALA A 359 8.25 -14.66 14.41
CA ALA A 359 7.17 -13.72 14.61
C ALA A 359 7.58 -12.51 15.46
N GLY A 360 8.62 -12.64 16.30
CA GLY A 360 9.29 -11.49 16.92
C GLY A 360 8.85 -11.19 18.33
N ALA A 361 8.05 -10.17 18.53
CA ALA A 361 7.51 -9.83 19.85
C ALA A 361 6.07 -9.36 19.73
N GLY A 362 5.24 -9.72 20.66
CA GLY A 362 3.79 -9.56 20.65
C GLY A 362 3.14 -10.90 20.94
N ASP A 363 1.83 -10.94 21.10
CA ASP A 363 1.08 -12.18 21.21
C ASP A 363 0.71 -12.63 19.77
N ASP A 364 1.58 -13.43 19.14
CA ASP A 364 1.54 -13.71 17.72
C ASP A 364 0.72 -14.96 17.37
N THR A 365 0.17 -15.01 16.17
CA THR A 365 -0.55 -16.17 15.63
C THR A 365 0.08 -16.66 14.34
N ILE A 366 0.62 -17.88 14.35
CA ILE A 366 1.19 -18.54 13.18
C ILE A 366 0.29 -19.70 12.77
N ILE A 367 -0.32 -19.59 11.58
CA ILE A 367 -1.20 -20.62 10.99
C ILE A 367 -0.40 -21.38 9.93
N ALA A 368 0.01 -22.58 10.27
CA ALA A 368 0.83 -23.44 9.42
C ALA A 368 0.05 -23.97 8.21
N SER A 369 0.74 -24.11 7.09
CA SER A 369 0.21 -24.86 5.95
C SER A 369 0.17 -26.37 6.20
N ALA A 370 -0.51 -27.08 5.32
CA ALA A 370 -0.49 -28.56 5.31
C ALA A 370 0.91 -29.18 5.10
N LYS A 371 1.93 -28.37 4.82
CA LYS A 371 3.32 -28.81 4.62
C LYS A 371 4.22 -28.52 5.84
N GLY A 372 3.63 -28.00 6.93
CA GLY A 372 4.35 -27.62 8.14
C GLY A 372 5.38 -26.51 7.95
N GLY A 373 6.38 -26.47 8.84
CA GLY A 373 7.43 -25.47 8.82
C GLY A 373 8.29 -25.48 10.08
N THR A 374 9.08 -24.42 10.23
CA THR A 374 9.83 -24.11 11.45
C THR A 374 9.38 -22.75 11.97
N PHE A 375 8.92 -22.69 13.19
CA PHE A 375 8.23 -21.54 13.77
C PHE A 375 8.89 -21.12 15.08
N THR A 376 9.19 -19.84 15.16
CA THR A 376 9.62 -19.14 16.36
C THR A 376 8.56 -18.10 16.66
N GLY A 377 7.94 -18.15 17.84
CA GLY A 377 6.96 -17.16 18.30
C GLY A 377 7.66 -15.90 18.76
N GLY A 378 8.63 -16.06 19.65
CA GLY A 378 9.45 -14.98 20.17
C GLY A 378 9.06 -14.56 21.59
N VAL A 379 8.80 -13.27 21.77
CA VAL A 379 8.45 -12.72 23.10
C VAL A 379 6.95 -12.44 23.14
N GLY A 380 6.21 -13.19 23.95
CA GLY A 380 4.76 -13.02 24.11
C GLY A 380 4.07 -14.33 24.48
N ASN A 381 2.74 -14.37 24.32
CA ASN A 381 1.96 -15.58 24.44
C ASN A 381 1.49 -15.96 23.05
N ASP A 382 2.26 -16.84 22.40
CA ASP A 382 2.10 -17.11 20.98
C ASP A 382 1.15 -18.26 20.71
N THR A 383 0.50 -18.22 19.55
CA THR A 383 -0.37 -19.28 19.07
C THR A 383 0.21 -19.95 17.83
N PHE A 384 0.54 -21.22 17.91
CA PHE A 384 1.00 -22.05 16.82
C PHE A 384 -0.14 -22.95 16.35
N ASP A 385 -0.87 -22.56 15.32
CA ASP A 385 -1.90 -23.40 14.71
C ASP A 385 -1.29 -24.33 13.65
N VAL A 386 -1.00 -25.54 14.04
CA VAL A 386 -0.43 -26.59 13.18
C VAL A 386 -1.47 -27.63 12.77
N SER A 387 -2.75 -27.38 12.99
CA SER A 387 -3.84 -28.33 12.78
C SER A 387 -3.95 -28.86 11.33
N LEU A 388 -3.44 -28.11 10.36
CA LEU A 388 -3.39 -28.51 8.95
C LEU A 388 -2.13 -29.29 8.58
N ALA A 389 -1.09 -29.26 9.42
CA ALA A 389 0.24 -29.84 9.12
C ALA A 389 0.28 -31.35 9.43
N LEU A 390 -0.60 -32.11 8.82
CA LEU A 390 -0.67 -33.57 9.00
C LEU A 390 0.59 -34.26 8.48
N ALA A 391 0.85 -35.48 8.97
CA ALA A 391 2.06 -36.25 8.64
C ALA A 391 2.26 -36.53 7.13
N GLY A 392 1.27 -36.32 6.31
CA GLY A 392 1.35 -36.27 4.85
C GLY A 392 1.50 -37.62 4.13
N ASN A 393 2.01 -38.64 4.81
CA ASN A 393 2.14 -40.00 4.28
C ASN A 393 2.12 -41.05 5.42
N ALA A 394 1.92 -42.28 5.05
CA ALA A 394 1.91 -43.39 5.98
C ALA A 394 3.31 -43.91 6.37
N ASP A 395 4.39 -43.23 5.93
CA ASP A 395 5.77 -43.62 6.23
C ASP A 395 6.35 -42.68 7.31
N PRO A 396 6.51 -43.18 8.56
CA PRO A 396 7.07 -42.38 9.65
C PRO A 396 8.49 -41.84 9.38
N ALA A 397 9.26 -42.47 8.48
CA ALA A 397 10.60 -42.02 8.14
C ALA A 397 10.60 -40.73 7.29
N ASN A 398 9.47 -40.42 6.62
CA ASN A 398 9.28 -39.24 5.78
C ASN A 398 8.14 -38.35 6.28
N ALA A 399 7.76 -38.48 7.55
CA ALA A 399 6.69 -37.68 8.13
C ALA A 399 6.97 -36.17 8.04
N LEU A 400 5.96 -35.41 7.71
CA LEU A 400 6.00 -33.96 7.84
C LEU A 400 5.89 -33.61 9.33
N ILE A 401 6.89 -32.93 9.85
CA ILE A 401 6.96 -32.52 11.25
C ILE A 401 7.17 -31.02 11.30
N SER A 402 6.19 -30.32 11.84
CA SER A 402 6.35 -28.90 12.19
C SER A 402 7.28 -28.77 13.40
N THR A 403 8.17 -27.79 13.38
CA THR A 403 9.08 -27.53 14.49
C THR A 403 8.70 -26.18 15.11
N VAL A 404 8.44 -26.15 16.41
CA VAL A 404 8.34 -24.94 17.21
C VAL A 404 9.63 -24.83 18.03
N THR A 405 10.30 -23.69 17.91
CA THR A 405 11.69 -23.55 18.42
C THR A 405 11.77 -23.06 19.86
N ASP A 406 10.74 -22.38 20.35
CA ASP A 406 10.75 -21.60 21.59
C ASP A 406 9.46 -21.71 22.42
N PHE A 407 8.65 -22.74 22.21
CA PHE A 407 7.39 -22.95 22.94
C PHE A 407 7.57 -22.80 24.45
N SER A 408 6.79 -21.97 25.09
CA SER A 408 6.96 -21.59 26.48
C SER A 408 5.62 -21.48 27.25
N ALA A 409 5.68 -21.20 28.55
CA ALA A 409 4.49 -20.96 29.34
C ALA A 409 3.76 -19.69 28.90
N GLY A 410 2.48 -19.82 28.61
CA GLY A 410 1.63 -18.78 28.01
C GLY A 410 1.31 -19.04 26.55
N ASP A 411 2.13 -19.82 25.86
CA ASP A 411 1.89 -20.18 24.46
C ASP A 411 0.77 -21.22 24.30
N THR A 412 0.19 -21.22 23.11
CA THR A 412 -0.85 -22.15 22.70
C THR A 412 -0.41 -22.94 21.48
N LEU A 413 -0.45 -24.26 21.56
CA LEU A 413 -0.27 -25.13 20.42
C LEU A 413 -1.65 -25.69 19.99
N LYS A 414 -2.12 -25.30 18.81
CA LYS A 414 -3.35 -25.78 18.19
C LYS A 414 -3.07 -26.96 17.27
N MET A 415 -3.79 -28.06 17.51
CA MET A 415 -3.62 -29.32 16.81
C MET A 415 -4.97 -29.88 16.35
N ILE A 416 -4.94 -30.97 15.59
CA ILE A 416 -6.16 -31.77 15.34
C ILE A 416 -6.73 -32.35 16.63
N THR A 417 -8.03 -32.48 16.70
CA THR A 417 -8.69 -33.05 17.88
C THR A 417 -8.50 -34.56 17.90
N ALA A 418 -7.62 -35.06 18.78
CA ALA A 418 -7.38 -36.50 19.02
C ALA A 418 -7.81 -36.92 20.43
N GLY A 419 -8.97 -36.40 20.90
CA GLY A 419 -9.40 -36.57 22.30
C GLY A 419 -8.73 -35.60 23.27
N ASN A 420 -9.15 -35.60 24.52
CA ASN A 420 -8.63 -34.70 25.57
C ASN A 420 -7.59 -35.40 26.47
N THR A 421 -7.06 -36.54 26.06
CA THR A 421 -6.03 -37.26 26.81
C THR A 421 -4.65 -36.85 26.32
N PHE A 422 -3.81 -36.36 27.23
CA PHE A 422 -2.44 -35.97 26.96
C PHE A 422 -1.51 -36.69 27.94
N THR A 423 -0.70 -37.63 27.44
CA THR A 423 0.14 -38.49 28.25
C THR A 423 1.53 -38.70 27.68
N GLU A 424 2.48 -38.95 28.59
CA GLU A 424 3.84 -39.34 28.20
C GLU A 424 3.91 -40.78 27.70
N VAL A 425 4.66 -40.99 26.63
CA VAL A 425 5.05 -42.31 26.15
C VAL A 425 6.52 -42.54 26.53
N THR A 426 6.74 -43.58 27.35
CA THR A 426 8.13 -43.99 27.64
C THR A 426 8.68 -44.82 26.48
N LEU A 427 9.73 -44.33 25.86
CA LEU A 427 10.42 -45.02 24.76
C LEU A 427 11.17 -46.27 25.31
N THR A 428 11.03 -47.38 24.61
CA THR A 428 11.66 -48.68 24.98
C THR A 428 13.01 -48.83 24.25
N GLU A 429 13.84 -49.79 24.67
CA GLU A 429 15.10 -50.14 24.00
C GLU A 429 14.93 -50.59 22.53
N ALA A 430 13.68 -50.87 22.10
CA ALA A 430 13.37 -51.23 20.72
C ALA A 430 13.31 -50.00 19.77
N VAL A 431 13.30 -48.78 20.32
CA VAL A 431 13.27 -47.55 19.54
C VAL A 431 14.71 -47.18 19.13
N HIS A 432 15.01 -47.28 17.83
CA HIS A 432 16.36 -47.03 17.28
C HIS A 432 16.42 -45.77 16.44
N ASP A 433 15.28 -45.22 16.03
CA ASP A 433 15.15 -44.02 15.20
C ASP A 433 13.84 -43.28 15.50
N LEU A 434 13.71 -42.05 14.94
CA LEU A 434 12.50 -41.26 15.13
C LEU A 434 11.25 -41.92 14.55
N ALA A 435 11.39 -42.66 13.44
CA ALA A 435 10.25 -43.37 12.83
C ALA A 435 9.66 -44.41 13.75
N SER A 436 10.52 -45.18 14.43
CA SER A 436 10.08 -46.18 15.44
C SER A 436 9.49 -45.49 16.68
N ALA A 437 9.99 -44.33 17.07
CA ALA A 437 9.40 -43.55 18.17
C ALA A 437 7.99 -43.04 17.82
N LEU A 438 7.80 -42.47 16.63
CA LEU A 438 6.47 -42.03 16.14
C LEU A 438 5.50 -43.20 16.02
N THR A 439 5.95 -44.34 15.50
CA THR A 439 5.13 -45.56 15.39
C THR A 439 4.69 -46.04 16.76
N LEU A 440 5.56 -46.05 17.77
CA LEU A 440 5.23 -46.40 19.13
C LEU A 440 4.22 -45.43 19.75
N ALA A 441 4.45 -44.12 19.53
CA ALA A 441 3.58 -43.07 20.04
C ALA A 441 2.15 -43.16 19.47
N ALA A 442 1.99 -43.57 18.22
CA ALA A 442 0.68 -43.72 17.54
C ALA A 442 0.01 -45.11 17.74
N THR A 443 0.46 -45.92 18.70
CA THR A 443 -0.18 -47.24 18.95
C THR A 443 -1.54 -47.17 19.62
N THR A 444 -1.84 -46.07 20.32
CA THR A 444 -3.12 -45.85 21.00
C THR A 444 -3.98 -44.88 20.21
N GLU A 445 -5.17 -45.32 19.85
CA GLU A 445 -6.08 -44.52 19.01
C GLU A 445 -6.74 -43.39 19.80
N ASN A 446 -7.02 -42.25 19.10
CA ASN A 446 -7.75 -41.09 19.62
C ASN A 446 -7.13 -40.41 20.87
N ILE A 447 -5.84 -40.41 20.97
CA ILE A 447 -5.13 -39.69 22.05
C ILE A 447 -4.01 -38.80 21.50
N THR A 448 -3.66 -37.80 22.26
CA THR A 448 -2.45 -37.00 22.05
C THR A 448 -1.40 -37.44 23.07
N VAL A 449 -0.22 -37.75 22.59
CA VAL A 449 0.92 -38.18 23.43
C VAL A 449 2.12 -37.35 23.22
N TRP A 450 3.04 -37.38 24.16
CA TRP A 450 4.36 -36.74 23.99
C TRP A 450 5.50 -37.70 24.42
N PHE A 451 6.67 -37.50 23.88
CA PHE A 451 7.88 -38.22 24.22
C PHE A 451 9.13 -37.36 23.92
N GLN A 452 10.26 -37.76 24.53
CA GLN A 452 11.56 -37.12 24.24
C GLN A 452 12.40 -38.06 23.38
N TYR A 453 13.01 -37.47 22.33
CA TYR A 453 13.90 -38.19 21.43
C TYR A 453 14.96 -37.25 20.80
N GLY A 454 16.23 -37.69 20.82
CA GLY A 454 17.33 -36.95 20.16
C GLY A 454 17.64 -35.58 20.72
N GLY A 455 17.18 -35.25 21.93
CA GLY A 455 17.38 -33.94 22.57
C GLY A 455 16.20 -32.98 22.38
N ASP A 456 15.10 -33.43 21.74
CA ASP A 456 13.89 -32.65 21.48
C ASP A 456 12.65 -33.38 22.07
N THR A 457 11.55 -32.63 22.21
CA THR A 457 10.26 -33.14 22.64
C THR A 457 9.30 -33.23 21.44
N TYR A 458 8.62 -34.33 21.31
CA TYR A 458 7.66 -34.59 20.24
C TYR A 458 6.25 -34.74 20.80
N ILE A 459 5.30 -34.12 20.15
CA ILE A 459 3.88 -34.27 20.43
C ILE A 459 3.25 -34.96 19.22
N VAL A 460 2.48 -36.02 19.44
CA VAL A 460 1.82 -36.79 18.40
C VAL A 460 0.33 -36.84 18.72
N ALA A 461 -0.49 -36.32 17.80
CA ALA A 461 -1.94 -36.46 17.83
C ALA A 461 -2.37 -37.52 16.80
N ASN A 462 -2.95 -38.65 17.26
CA ASN A 462 -3.34 -39.76 16.41
C ASN A 462 -4.80 -39.61 15.97
N ASP A 463 -5.10 -39.84 14.70
CA ASP A 463 -6.43 -39.68 14.08
C ASP A 463 -7.44 -40.78 14.40
N GLY A 464 -7.03 -41.78 15.20
CA GLY A 464 -7.87 -42.93 15.58
C GLY A 464 -7.70 -44.15 14.70
N THR A 465 -6.74 -44.12 13.78
CA THR A 465 -6.31 -45.30 13.03
C THR A 465 -5.01 -45.87 13.63
N GLY A 466 -4.89 -47.15 13.79
CA GLY A 466 -3.72 -47.77 14.44
C GLY A 466 -2.43 -47.57 13.67
N GLY A 467 -1.40 -47.04 14.35
CA GLY A 467 -0.06 -46.75 13.80
C GLY A 467 0.04 -45.34 13.19
N PHE A 468 1.27 -44.82 13.12
CA PHE A 468 1.53 -43.48 12.59
C PHE A 468 1.28 -43.40 11.08
N GLY A 469 0.41 -42.49 10.63
CA GLY A 469 -0.06 -42.42 9.27
C GLY A 469 -0.38 -40.99 8.77
N ALA A 470 -1.00 -40.92 7.60
CA ALA A 470 -1.22 -39.66 6.88
C ALA A 470 -2.21 -38.71 7.58
N GLY A 471 -3.10 -39.24 8.44
CA GLY A 471 -4.06 -38.42 9.21
C GLY A 471 -3.51 -37.94 10.56
N ASP A 472 -2.34 -38.43 10.97
CA ASP A 472 -1.73 -38.06 12.23
C ASP A 472 -0.97 -36.72 12.13
N LEU A 473 -0.83 -36.06 13.27
CA LEU A 473 -0.02 -34.86 13.41
C LEU A 473 1.19 -35.17 14.29
N ALA A 474 2.37 -34.74 13.87
CA ALA A 474 3.56 -34.72 14.72
C ALA A 474 4.14 -33.33 14.77
N VAL A 475 4.42 -32.84 15.98
CA VAL A 475 5.08 -31.56 16.23
C VAL A 475 6.34 -31.78 17.03
N LYS A 476 7.40 -31.15 16.64
CA LYS A 476 8.64 -31.08 17.38
C LYS A 476 8.74 -29.78 18.14
N LEU A 477 8.91 -29.84 19.44
CA LEU A 477 9.31 -28.73 20.29
C LEU A 477 10.82 -28.86 20.54
N THR A 478 11.57 -27.80 20.25
CA THR A 478 13.02 -27.84 20.42
C THR A 478 13.42 -27.91 21.87
N GLY A 479 14.19 -28.92 22.26
CA GLY A 479 14.64 -29.16 23.64
C GLY A 479 13.80 -30.17 24.42
N THR A 480 14.27 -30.48 25.63
CA THR A 480 13.68 -31.49 26.54
C THR A 480 13.24 -30.90 27.88
N GLY A 481 13.33 -29.58 28.04
CA GLY A 481 13.03 -28.88 29.31
C GLY A 481 11.54 -28.65 29.60
N TYR A 482 10.65 -29.19 28.78
CA TYR A 482 9.20 -28.97 28.93
C TYR A 482 8.64 -29.72 30.13
N ASN A 483 7.91 -28.99 30.99
CA ASN A 483 7.13 -29.55 32.08
C ASN A 483 5.66 -29.52 31.69
N PHE A 484 5.10 -30.67 31.40
CA PHE A 484 3.69 -30.84 31.09
C PHE A 484 2.82 -31.18 32.33
N ASP A 485 3.40 -31.10 33.55
CA ASP A 485 2.61 -31.23 34.79
C ASP A 485 1.63 -30.06 34.91
N GLY A 486 0.34 -30.34 34.79
CA GLY A 486 -0.69 -29.33 34.81
C GLY A 486 -1.05 -28.76 33.42
N ALA A 487 -0.36 -29.17 32.37
CA ALA A 487 -0.74 -28.81 31.00
C ALA A 487 -2.17 -29.27 30.70
N THR A 488 -2.92 -28.45 30.00
CA THR A 488 -4.31 -28.78 29.62
C THR A 488 -4.42 -28.97 28.12
N LEU A 489 -5.07 -30.04 27.72
CA LEU A 489 -5.46 -30.26 26.33
C LEU A 489 -6.99 -30.20 26.25
N SER A 490 -7.51 -29.22 25.55
CA SER A 490 -8.95 -29.02 25.37
C SER A 490 -9.23 -28.54 23.94
N ASN A 491 -10.14 -29.22 23.26
CA ASN A 491 -10.53 -28.90 21.87
C ASN A 491 -9.36 -28.82 20.87
N GLY A 492 -8.30 -29.60 21.10
CA GLY A 492 -7.08 -29.57 20.26
C GLY A 492 -6.12 -28.47 20.59
N GLU A 493 -6.31 -27.69 21.63
CA GLU A 493 -5.40 -26.65 22.12
C GLU A 493 -4.65 -27.15 23.36
N LEU A 494 -3.32 -27.14 23.26
CA LEU A 494 -2.40 -27.45 24.36
C LEU A 494 -1.84 -26.16 24.95
N HIS A 495 -1.99 -25.99 26.25
CA HIS A 495 -1.43 -24.89 27.02
C HIS A 495 -0.50 -25.44 28.12
N LEU A 496 0.65 -24.79 28.29
CA LEU A 496 1.60 -25.06 29.39
C LEU A 496 1.26 -24.28 30.66
#